data_459c0eee3bd760a61c364445f897d90e
#
_entry.id   459c0eee3bd760a61c364445f897d90e
#
_cell.length_a   1.000
_cell.length_b   1.000
_cell.length_c   1.000
_cell.angle_alpha   90.00
_cell.angle_beta   90.00
_cell.angle_gamma   90.00
#
_symmetry.space_group_name_H-M   'P 1'
#
loop_
_entity.id
_entity.type
_entity.pdbx_description
1 polymer ?
#
loop_
_entity_poly.entity_id
_entity_poly.type
_entity_poly.pdbx_seq_one_letter_code
_entity_poly.pdbx_strand_id
1 'polypeptide(L)'
;MARLGVAEYAHRPLSELSGGTRQRCYLAMTLAQDPEVFLLDEPTSFLDPAHQLRLLALCRELAAEGRAVAVVLHDLPLALRYADRAAVMKEGRLLAVDSPERLLESGILEQVFGVRILGVDTPEGRSYVCI
;
A
#
# COMPACT_ATOMS: atom_id res chain seq x y z
N MET A 1 4.87 -17.74 -2.52
CA MET A 1 3.84 -17.98 -3.55
C MET A 1 2.45 -18.23 -2.96
N ALA A 2 2.28 -19.02 -1.92
CA ALA A 2 0.96 -19.28 -1.32
C ALA A 2 0.27 -18.01 -0.77
N ARG A 3 0.98 -17.11 -0.08
CA ARG A 3 0.44 -15.86 0.49
C ARG A 3 -0.21 -14.93 -0.56
N LEU A 4 0.19 -15.01 -1.83
CA LEU A 4 -0.31 -14.17 -2.94
C LEU A 4 -1.22 -14.93 -3.92
N GLY A 5 -1.49 -16.21 -3.70
CA GLY A 5 -2.36 -17.02 -4.55
C GLY A 5 -1.85 -17.17 -5.99
N VAL A 6 -0.52 -17.26 -6.19
CA VAL A 6 0.10 -17.36 -7.52
C VAL A 6 0.80 -18.70 -7.79
N ALA A 7 0.62 -19.67 -6.89
CA ALA A 7 1.28 -20.98 -7.03
C ALA A 7 0.87 -21.72 -8.31
N GLU A 8 -0.38 -21.60 -8.73
CA GLU A 8 -0.92 -22.21 -9.96
C GLU A 8 -0.29 -21.66 -11.26
N TYR A 9 0.33 -20.49 -11.18
CA TYR A 9 0.97 -19.83 -12.33
C TYR A 9 2.48 -20.10 -12.43
N ALA A 10 3.05 -20.94 -11.54
CA ALA A 10 4.50 -21.15 -11.44
C ALA A 10 5.17 -21.61 -12.74
N HIS A 11 4.42 -22.26 -13.63
CA HIS A 11 4.91 -22.78 -14.90
C HIS A 11 4.39 -22.03 -16.13
N ARG A 12 3.69 -20.90 -15.94
CA ARG A 12 3.18 -20.08 -17.04
C ARG A 12 4.10 -18.91 -17.34
N PRO A 13 4.33 -18.57 -18.61
CA PRO A 13 5.05 -17.35 -18.97
C PRO A 13 4.32 -16.12 -18.45
N LEU A 14 5.07 -15.16 -17.89
CA LEU A 14 4.50 -13.90 -17.37
C LEU A 14 3.74 -13.09 -18.43
N SER A 15 4.14 -13.23 -19.70
CA SER A 15 3.48 -12.58 -20.86
C SER A 15 2.04 -13.04 -21.10
N GLU A 16 1.68 -14.22 -20.65
CA GLU A 16 0.34 -14.80 -20.80
C GLU A 16 -0.60 -14.47 -19.63
N LEU A 17 -0.08 -13.81 -18.58
CA LEU A 17 -0.84 -13.48 -17.40
C LEU A 17 -1.53 -12.12 -17.51
N SER A 18 -2.70 -11.99 -16.89
CA SER A 18 -3.36 -10.69 -16.73
C SER A 18 -2.46 -9.71 -15.96
N GLY A 19 -2.68 -8.40 -16.12
CA GLY A 19 -1.90 -7.37 -15.43
C GLY A 19 -1.86 -7.59 -13.91
N GLY A 20 -3.01 -7.83 -13.29
CA GLY A 20 -3.09 -8.07 -11.84
C GLY A 20 -2.41 -9.38 -11.40
N THR A 21 -2.53 -10.46 -12.18
CA THR A 21 -1.84 -11.72 -11.87
C THR A 21 -0.33 -11.56 -12.01
N ARG A 22 0.11 -10.86 -13.05
CA ARG A 22 1.53 -10.54 -13.27
C ARG A 22 2.11 -9.72 -12.11
N GLN A 23 1.38 -8.70 -11.65
CA GLN A 23 1.78 -7.90 -10.49
C GLN A 23 1.94 -8.75 -9.23
N ARG A 24 1.01 -9.67 -8.96
CA ARG A 24 1.12 -10.61 -7.84
C ARG A 24 2.31 -11.56 -7.98
N CYS A 25 2.65 -11.99 -9.19
CA CYS A 25 3.84 -12.80 -9.44
C CYS A 25 5.13 -12.03 -9.15
N TYR A 26 5.24 -10.76 -9.58
CA TYR A 26 6.39 -9.91 -9.25
C TYR A 26 6.55 -9.73 -7.74
N LEU A 27 5.46 -9.48 -7.03
CA LEU A 27 5.48 -9.40 -5.56
C LEU A 27 5.93 -10.71 -4.91
N ALA A 28 5.46 -11.86 -5.45
CA ALA A 28 5.89 -13.17 -4.96
C ALA A 28 7.40 -13.40 -5.17
N MET A 29 7.95 -12.93 -6.29
CA MET A 29 9.40 -12.98 -6.56
C MET A 29 10.17 -12.09 -5.59
N THR A 30 9.69 -10.87 -5.30
CA THR A 30 10.29 -9.98 -4.31
C THR A 30 10.29 -10.61 -2.91
N LEU A 31 9.16 -11.20 -2.50
CA LEU A 31 9.07 -11.91 -1.22
C LEU A 31 10.01 -13.12 -1.13
N ALA A 32 10.23 -13.82 -2.24
CA ALA A 32 11.11 -14.99 -2.30
C ALA A 32 12.59 -14.64 -2.09
N GLN A 33 12.97 -13.38 -2.32
CA GLN A 33 14.33 -12.88 -2.05
C GLN A 33 14.56 -12.61 -0.57
N ASP A 34 13.49 -12.61 0.24
CA ASP A 34 13.50 -12.40 1.68
C ASP A 34 14.26 -11.14 2.15
N PRO A 35 14.02 -9.96 1.55
CA PRO A 35 14.76 -8.75 1.88
C PRO A 35 14.35 -8.19 3.25
N GLU A 36 15.27 -7.45 3.89
CA GLU A 36 14.97 -6.69 5.11
C GLU A 36 14.15 -5.42 4.83
N VAL A 37 14.27 -4.88 3.61
CA VAL A 37 13.60 -3.65 3.18
C VAL A 37 12.83 -3.90 1.89
N PHE A 38 11.55 -3.59 1.90
CA PHE A 38 10.66 -3.60 0.74
C PHE A 38 10.38 -2.18 0.27
N LEU A 39 10.65 -1.91 -1.01
CA LEU A 39 10.27 -0.67 -1.67
C LEU A 39 9.28 -1.02 -2.78
N LEU A 40 8.02 -0.64 -2.60
CA LEU A 40 6.93 -0.98 -3.51
C LEU A 40 6.37 0.31 -4.13
N ASP A 41 6.51 0.43 -5.43
CA ASP A 41 5.99 1.57 -6.18
C ASP A 41 4.66 1.20 -6.85
N GLU A 42 3.58 1.82 -6.40
CA GLU A 42 2.19 1.61 -6.86
C GLU A 42 1.79 0.12 -6.97
N PRO A 43 2.04 -0.71 -5.95
CA PRO A 43 1.85 -2.15 -6.07
C PRO A 43 0.36 -2.55 -6.15
N THR A 44 -0.55 -1.63 -5.87
CA THR A 44 -2.01 -1.82 -5.95
C THR A 44 -2.58 -1.54 -7.34
N SER A 45 -1.80 -0.95 -8.25
CA SER A 45 -2.23 -0.68 -9.62
C SER A 45 -2.63 -1.96 -10.34
N PHE A 46 -3.73 -1.91 -11.08
CA PHE A 46 -4.31 -3.05 -11.81
C PHE A 46 -4.85 -4.21 -10.96
N LEU A 47 -4.88 -4.07 -9.63
CA LEU A 47 -5.52 -5.03 -8.74
C LEU A 47 -6.97 -4.65 -8.47
N ASP A 48 -7.84 -5.64 -8.37
CA ASP A 48 -9.19 -5.43 -7.84
C ASP A 48 -9.14 -5.09 -6.33
N PRO A 49 -10.19 -4.48 -5.77
CA PRO A 49 -10.21 -4.04 -4.38
C PRO A 49 -9.86 -5.13 -3.36
N ALA A 50 -10.31 -6.37 -3.56
CA ALA A 50 -10.02 -7.46 -2.64
C ALA A 50 -8.53 -7.82 -2.63
N HIS A 51 -7.88 -7.79 -3.80
CA HIS A 51 -6.44 -8.03 -3.90
C HIS A 51 -5.60 -6.85 -3.38
N GLN A 52 -6.07 -5.61 -3.56
CA GLN A 52 -5.41 -4.43 -2.97
C GLN A 52 -5.37 -4.54 -1.44
N LEU A 53 -6.50 -4.85 -0.81
CA LEU A 53 -6.58 -4.99 0.64
C LEU A 53 -5.69 -6.14 1.17
N ARG A 54 -5.67 -7.28 0.48
CA ARG A 54 -4.80 -8.42 0.84
C ARG A 54 -3.32 -8.06 0.75
N LEU A 55 -2.93 -7.31 -0.28
CA LEU A 55 -1.55 -6.86 -0.44
C LEU A 55 -1.14 -5.92 0.68
N LEU A 56 -1.96 -4.93 1.02
CA LEU A 56 -1.65 -3.98 2.08
C LEU A 56 -1.65 -4.65 3.47
N ALA A 57 -2.54 -5.62 3.70
CA ALA A 57 -2.49 -6.47 4.89
C ALA A 57 -1.17 -7.24 4.97
N LEU A 58 -0.70 -7.82 3.87
CA LEU A 58 0.59 -8.50 3.81
C LEU A 58 1.75 -7.55 4.11
N CYS A 59 1.72 -6.31 3.62
CA CYS A 59 2.71 -5.29 3.96
C CYS A 59 2.77 -5.03 5.48
N ARG A 60 1.62 -4.98 6.14
CA ARG A 60 1.57 -4.83 7.61
C ARG A 60 2.09 -6.08 8.34
N GLU A 61 1.80 -7.26 7.86
CA GLU A 61 2.35 -8.51 8.41
C GLU A 61 3.89 -8.50 8.34
N LEU A 62 4.46 -8.13 7.18
CA LEU A 62 5.91 -8.02 7.00
C LEU A 62 6.53 -6.98 7.94
N ALA A 63 5.88 -5.84 8.12
CA ALA A 63 6.34 -4.82 9.08
C ALA A 63 6.30 -5.34 10.53
N ALA A 64 5.25 -6.07 10.89
CA ALA A 64 5.14 -6.72 12.21
C ALA A 64 6.19 -7.82 12.42
N GLU A 65 6.66 -8.47 11.34
CA GLU A 65 7.78 -9.42 11.35
C GLU A 65 9.16 -8.71 11.47
N GLY A 66 9.20 -7.38 11.58
CA GLY A 66 10.43 -6.58 11.77
C GLY A 66 11.08 -6.07 10.48
N ARG A 67 10.38 -6.17 9.34
CA ARG A 67 10.89 -5.66 8.06
C ARG A 67 10.50 -4.21 7.84
N ALA A 68 11.34 -3.46 7.15
CA ALA A 68 10.99 -2.12 6.69
C ALA A 68 10.20 -2.20 5.38
N VAL A 69 8.99 -1.62 5.34
CA VAL A 69 8.15 -1.62 4.15
C VAL A 69 7.77 -0.19 3.80
N ALA A 70 8.23 0.29 2.65
CA ALA A 70 7.81 1.56 2.07
C ALA A 70 6.97 1.31 0.83
N VAL A 71 5.79 1.94 0.77
CA VAL A 71 4.83 1.76 -0.32
C VAL A 71 4.41 3.11 -0.85
N VAL A 72 4.50 3.32 -2.15
CA VAL A 72 3.92 4.48 -2.84
C VAL A 72 2.50 4.12 -3.25
N LEU A 73 1.53 4.96 -2.86
CA LEU A 73 0.11 4.77 -3.17
C LEU A 73 -0.49 6.09 -3.66
N HIS A 74 -1.43 5.99 -4.61
CA HIS A 74 -2.26 7.12 -5.05
C HIS A 74 -3.57 7.22 -4.26
N ASP A 75 -4.04 6.13 -3.69
CA ASP A 75 -5.25 6.09 -2.87
C ASP A 75 -4.94 6.58 -1.45
N LEU A 76 -5.31 7.83 -1.14
CA LEU A 76 -5.07 8.44 0.16
C LEU A 76 -5.76 7.68 1.32
N PRO A 77 -7.04 7.31 1.23
CA PRO A 77 -7.70 6.48 2.22
C PRO A 77 -6.93 5.20 2.55
N LEU A 78 -6.50 4.46 1.53
CA LEU A 78 -5.74 3.22 1.73
C LEU A 78 -4.36 3.51 2.33
N ALA A 79 -3.65 4.54 1.85
CA ALA A 79 -2.35 4.92 2.39
C ALA A 79 -2.45 5.23 3.89
N LEU A 80 -3.41 6.05 4.30
CA LEU A 80 -3.61 6.44 5.70
C LEU A 80 -4.07 5.27 6.58
N ARG A 81 -4.90 4.36 6.04
CA ARG A 81 -5.40 3.20 6.80
C ARG A 81 -4.32 2.20 7.14
N TYR A 82 -3.37 1.98 6.23
CA TYR A 82 -2.38 0.90 6.38
C TYR A 82 -1.00 1.36 6.84
N ALA A 83 -0.70 2.66 6.79
CA ALA A 83 0.60 3.18 7.21
C ALA A 83 0.69 3.41 8.72
N ASP A 84 1.84 3.12 9.31
CA ASP A 84 2.22 3.59 10.65
C ASP A 84 2.68 5.05 10.57
N ARG A 85 3.36 5.41 9.48
CA ARG A 85 3.75 6.78 9.13
C ARG A 85 3.58 6.98 7.63
N ALA A 86 3.11 8.15 7.24
CA ALA A 86 2.99 8.51 5.83
C ALA A 86 3.88 9.73 5.51
N ALA A 87 4.50 9.68 4.34
CA ALA A 87 5.30 10.77 3.79
C ALA A 87 4.48 11.50 2.71
N VAL A 88 4.26 12.79 2.90
CA VAL A 88 3.56 13.65 1.94
C VAL A 88 4.60 14.32 1.04
N MET A 89 4.52 14.05 -0.26
CA MET A 89 5.42 14.60 -1.26
C MET A 89 4.66 15.42 -2.30
N LYS A 90 5.27 16.50 -2.77
CA LYS A 90 4.77 17.32 -3.89
C LYS A 90 5.93 17.86 -4.69
N GLU A 91 5.86 17.76 -6.01
CA GLU A 91 6.88 18.32 -6.92
C GLU A 91 8.32 17.90 -6.55
N GLY A 92 8.50 16.60 -6.19
CA GLY A 92 9.80 16.06 -5.80
C GLY A 92 10.30 16.48 -4.42
N ARG A 93 9.48 17.18 -3.62
CA ARG A 93 9.84 17.64 -2.27
C ARG A 93 9.07 16.88 -1.21
N LEU A 94 9.75 16.49 -0.15
CA LEU A 94 9.15 15.95 1.05
C LEU A 94 8.61 17.10 1.90
N LEU A 95 7.29 17.14 2.12
CA LEU A 95 6.62 18.22 2.85
C LEU A 95 6.36 17.85 4.32
N ALA A 96 6.00 16.60 4.58
CA ALA A 96 5.75 16.10 5.94
C ALA A 96 5.96 14.58 6.02
N VAL A 97 6.31 14.11 7.22
CA VAL A 97 6.33 12.68 7.57
C VAL A 97 5.81 12.54 8.99
N ASP A 98 4.62 11.97 9.14
CA ASP A 98 4.03 11.76 10.47
C ASP A 98 3.02 10.60 10.45
N SER A 99 2.38 10.32 11.61
CA SER A 99 1.26 9.40 11.67
C SER A 99 0.06 9.95 10.87
N PRO A 100 -0.84 9.08 10.39
CA PRO A 100 -2.05 9.49 9.69
C PRO A 100 -2.88 10.53 10.44
N GLU A 101 -3.03 10.37 11.76
CA GLU A 101 -3.80 11.28 12.61
C GLU A 101 -3.19 12.69 12.60
N ARG A 102 -1.88 12.80 12.80
CA ARG A 102 -1.19 14.10 12.82
C ARG A 102 -1.19 14.78 11.47
N LEU A 103 -1.09 14.01 10.38
CA LEU A 103 -1.20 14.57 9.03
C LEU A 103 -2.60 15.14 8.76
N LEU A 104 -3.66 14.48 9.24
CA LEU A 104 -5.02 15.02 9.19
C LEU A 104 -5.18 16.29 10.01
N GLU A 105 -4.74 16.27 11.27
CA GLU A 105 -4.83 17.42 12.18
C GLU A 105 -4.07 18.64 11.65
N SER A 106 -2.95 18.45 10.98
CA SER A 106 -2.15 19.52 10.40
C SER A 106 -2.80 20.23 9.21
N GLY A 107 -3.81 19.62 8.55
CA GLY A 107 -4.44 20.13 7.35
C GLY A 107 -3.58 20.02 6.08
N ILE A 108 -2.38 19.43 6.17
CA ILE A 108 -1.46 19.35 5.03
C ILE A 108 -2.02 18.53 3.87
N LEU A 109 -2.82 17.50 4.16
CA LEU A 109 -3.43 16.65 3.13
C LEU A 109 -4.42 17.45 2.28
N GLU A 110 -5.27 18.27 2.91
CA GLU A 110 -6.18 19.16 2.20
C GLU A 110 -5.42 20.21 1.37
N GLN A 111 -4.38 20.79 1.96
CA GLN A 111 -3.55 21.80 1.27
C GLN A 111 -2.82 21.23 0.04
N VAL A 112 -2.33 20.00 0.11
CA VAL A 112 -1.51 19.36 -0.94
C VAL A 112 -2.36 18.74 -2.02
N PHE A 113 -3.42 18.03 -1.64
CA PHE A 113 -4.24 17.22 -2.55
C PHE A 113 -5.56 17.88 -2.94
N GLY A 114 -5.97 18.96 -2.25
CA GLY A 114 -7.21 19.64 -2.54
C GLY A 114 -8.47 18.85 -2.19
N VAL A 115 -8.36 17.85 -1.33
CA VAL A 115 -9.46 16.99 -0.88
C VAL A 115 -9.54 16.99 0.65
N ARG A 116 -10.74 17.04 1.18
CA ARG A 116 -10.96 16.89 2.61
C ARG A 116 -11.04 15.39 2.95
N ILE A 117 -10.36 14.99 4.03
CA ILE A 117 -10.33 13.59 4.47
C ILE A 117 -10.92 13.52 5.87
N LEU A 118 -11.85 12.58 6.04
CA LEU A 118 -12.45 12.26 7.35
C LEU A 118 -11.97 10.91 7.83
N GLY A 119 -11.55 10.83 9.10
CA GLY A 119 -11.36 9.56 9.80
C GLY A 119 -12.71 9.04 10.32
N VAL A 120 -13.01 7.78 10.06
CA VAL A 120 -14.22 7.10 10.50
C VAL A 120 -13.82 5.84 11.25
N ASP A 121 -14.30 5.68 12.48
CA ASP A 121 -14.05 4.46 13.25
C ASP A 121 -15.00 3.35 12.79
N THR A 122 -14.43 2.19 12.48
CA THR A 122 -15.15 0.98 12.05
C THR A 122 -14.80 -0.19 12.98
N PRO A 123 -15.58 -1.28 12.98
CA PRO A 123 -15.25 -2.47 13.77
C PRO A 123 -13.86 -3.06 13.45
N GLU A 124 -13.38 -2.87 12.21
CA GLU A 124 -12.06 -3.32 11.75
C GLU A 124 -10.93 -2.30 11.98
N GLY A 125 -11.22 -1.19 12.70
CA GLY A 125 -10.28 -0.11 12.97
C GLY A 125 -10.62 1.19 12.25
N ARG A 126 -9.72 2.16 12.30
CA ARG A 126 -9.93 3.48 11.70
C ARG A 126 -9.81 3.41 10.18
N SER A 127 -10.79 3.96 9.50
CA SER A 127 -10.84 4.10 8.04
C SER A 127 -10.89 5.58 7.66
N TYR A 128 -10.60 5.89 6.41
CA TYR A 128 -10.55 7.27 5.91
C TYR A 128 -11.39 7.41 4.65
N VAL A 129 -12.05 8.56 4.52
CA VAL A 129 -12.93 8.85 3.38
C VAL A 129 -12.61 10.24 2.86
N CYS A 130 -12.46 10.36 1.54
CA CYS A 130 -12.35 11.66 0.85
C CYS A 130 -13.74 12.24 0.57
N ILE A 131 -13.90 13.55 0.81
CA ILE A 131 -15.11 14.31 0.54
C ILE A 131 -14.80 15.61 -0.19
#